data_6f5cb6753909ad4a5701cdad4516eaa0
#
_entry.id   6f5cb6753909ad4a5701cdad4516eaa0
#
_cell.length_a   1.000
_cell.length_b   1.000
_cell.length_c   1.000
_cell.angle_alpha   90.00
_cell.angle_beta   90.00
_cell.angle_gamma   90.00
#
_symmetry.space_group_name_H-M   'P 1'
#
loop_
_entity.id
_entity.type
_entity.pdbx_description
1 polymer ?
#
loop_
_entity_poly.entity_id
_entity_poly.type
_entity_poly.pdbx_seq_one_letter_code
_entity_poly.pdbx_strand_id
1 'polypeptide(L)'
;MTMMKRLFAGALAGVTILGLAACAAPAVQRGAAETEKTAAMTETAVYGAAKNPKYVFLFIGDGMSYPQIQSTSDYLGALQDADYRQAQPSLDDNQGAKLDGPEYLNFMNFEAAGSAVTYDSNSFAPDSASTATSIATGYKTYSGSINVDETGSKKYETIAEKLKEQKGWEIGVISSVNLNHATPAAFYAHQASRNDYYDIGLELIDSGFEYFAGGGLLKPTGAEGDQADLYALAEKAGYHVVKTQAEAEQVTGGPVVIIDEHLADSDAMAYEIDRTDDMW
;
A
#
# COMPACT_ATOMS: atom_id res chain seq x y z
N MET A 1 -50.48 40.42 8.66
CA MET A 1 -49.33 39.50 8.51
C MET A 1 -49.60 38.17 9.23
N THR A 2 -50.79 37.59 9.03
CA THR A 2 -51.19 36.37 9.79
C THR A 2 -52.06 35.41 8.94
N MET A 3 -52.15 35.57 7.64
CA MET A 3 -53.02 34.72 6.79
C MET A 3 -52.27 33.92 5.72
N MET A 4 -50.94 34.08 5.60
CA MET A 4 -50.15 33.43 4.55
C MET A 4 -49.31 32.24 5.04
N LYS A 5 -49.41 31.87 6.33
CA LYS A 5 -48.70 30.74 6.92
C LYS A 5 -49.51 29.44 7.05
N ARG A 6 -50.76 29.40 6.62
CA ARG A 6 -51.63 28.21 6.73
C ARG A 6 -51.88 27.45 5.43
N LEU A 7 -51.35 27.93 4.28
CA LEU A 7 -51.55 27.29 2.96
C LEU A 7 -50.39 26.39 2.53
N PHE A 8 -49.27 26.40 3.23
CA PHE A 8 -48.12 25.52 2.90
C PHE A 8 -48.03 24.23 3.72
N ALA A 9 -48.85 24.07 4.75
CA ALA A 9 -48.79 22.84 5.56
C ALA A 9 -49.74 21.73 5.04
N GLY A 10 -50.59 22.02 4.06
CA GLY A 10 -51.56 21.04 3.55
C GLY A 10 -51.12 20.28 2.30
N ALA A 11 -50.08 20.79 1.58
CA ALA A 11 -49.64 20.21 0.31
C ALA A 11 -48.49 19.19 0.44
N LEU A 12 -47.85 19.12 1.60
CA LEU A 12 -46.74 18.18 1.83
C LEU A 12 -47.14 16.84 2.42
N ALA A 13 -48.36 16.73 2.95
CA ALA A 13 -48.87 15.48 3.55
C ALA A 13 -49.52 14.53 2.52
N GLY A 14 -49.83 15.03 1.33
CA GLY A 14 -50.50 14.24 0.28
C GLY A 14 -49.59 13.48 -0.66
N VAL A 15 -48.31 13.84 -0.73
CA VAL A 15 -47.34 13.22 -1.68
C VAL A 15 -46.55 12.07 -1.04
N THR A 16 -46.51 11.99 0.29
CA THR A 16 -45.76 10.92 0.99
C THR A 16 -46.51 9.61 1.17
N ILE A 17 -47.83 9.56 0.90
CA ILE A 17 -48.61 8.31 1.09
C ILE A 17 -48.71 7.50 -0.20
N LEU A 18 -48.48 8.07 -1.38
CA LEU A 18 -48.51 7.31 -2.64
C LEU A 18 -47.15 6.68 -3.05
N GLY A 19 -46.06 7.01 -2.37
CA GLY A 19 -44.71 6.46 -2.66
C GLY A 19 -44.36 5.18 -1.90
N LEU A 20 -45.12 4.80 -0.86
CA LEU A 20 -44.81 3.66 0.03
C LEU A 20 -45.58 2.38 -0.32
N ALA A 21 -46.49 2.40 -1.28
CA ALA A 21 -47.25 1.20 -1.67
C ALA A 21 -46.61 0.38 -2.81
N ALA A 22 -45.49 0.81 -3.38
CA ALA A 22 -44.88 0.12 -4.54
C ALA A 22 -43.63 -0.71 -4.24
N CYS A 23 -43.19 -0.83 -2.98
CA CYS A 23 -42.01 -1.60 -2.61
C CYS A 23 -42.26 -2.63 -1.48
N ALA A 24 -43.47 -3.21 -1.43
CA ALA A 24 -43.69 -4.44 -0.67
C ALA A 24 -43.29 -5.62 -1.55
N ALA A 25 -42.02 -5.91 -1.65
CA ALA A 25 -41.57 -7.23 -2.09
C ALA A 25 -42.10 -8.28 -1.09
N PRO A 26 -42.60 -9.43 -1.51
CA PRO A 26 -43.09 -10.46 -0.59
C PRO A 26 -41.95 -10.84 0.35
N ALA A 27 -42.23 -10.83 1.64
CA ALA A 27 -41.35 -11.38 2.64
C ALA A 27 -41.09 -12.83 2.30
N VAL A 28 -39.89 -13.12 1.83
CA VAL A 28 -39.41 -14.50 1.75
C VAL A 28 -39.33 -14.98 3.21
N GLN A 29 -40.24 -15.84 3.59
CA GLN A 29 -40.11 -16.60 4.81
C GLN A 29 -38.81 -17.40 4.71
N ARG A 30 -37.74 -16.90 5.36
CA ARG A 30 -36.58 -17.72 5.65
C ARG A 30 -37.02 -18.82 6.61
N GLY A 31 -37.19 -20.01 6.07
CA GLY A 31 -37.41 -21.19 6.89
C GLY A 31 -36.27 -21.37 7.86
N ALA A 32 -36.61 -21.69 9.12
CA ALA A 32 -35.72 -21.95 10.24
C ALA A 32 -34.89 -23.25 10.08
N ALA A 33 -34.30 -23.47 8.92
CA ALA A 33 -33.53 -24.68 8.61
C ALA A 33 -32.17 -24.42 7.94
N GLU A 34 -31.64 -23.20 8.01
CA GLU A 34 -30.28 -22.89 7.52
C GLU A 34 -29.31 -22.36 8.60
N THR A 35 -29.58 -22.70 9.85
CA THR A 35 -28.62 -22.55 10.93
C THR A 35 -27.86 -23.85 11.14
N GLU A 36 -27.10 -24.32 10.18
CA GLU A 36 -26.02 -25.30 10.38
C GLU A 36 -25.42 -25.70 9.03
N LYS A 37 -24.77 -24.76 8.38
CA LYS A 37 -23.65 -25.04 7.47
C LYS A 37 -22.81 -23.79 7.30
N THR A 38 -22.32 -23.24 8.40
CA THR A 38 -20.98 -22.70 8.39
C THR A 38 -20.10 -23.95 8.28
N ALA A 39 -19.92 -24.43 7.07
CA ALA A 39 -18.83 -25.34 6.81
C ALA A 39 -17.60 -24.62 7.31
N ALA A 40 -17.05 -25.06 8.41
CA ALA A 40 -15.66 -24.85 8.72
C ALA A 40 -14.96 -25.29 7.43
N MET A 41 -14.51 -24.32 6.63
CA MET A 41 -13.51 -24.57 5.60
C MET A 41 -12.33 -25.07 6.41
N THR A 42 -12.21 -26.39 6.51
CA THR A 42 -11.01 -27.01 7.01
C THR A 42 -9.92 -26.53 6.08
N GLU A 43 -9.00 -25.76 6.62
CA GLU A 43 -7.81 -25.19 5.97
C GLU A 43 -6.95 -26.21 5.20
N THR A 44 -7.34 -27.48 5.22
CA THR A 44 -6.60 -28.60 4.65
C THR A 44 -6.93 -28.94 3.20
N ALA A 45 -7.86 -28.24 2.56
CA ALA A 45 -8.32 -28.65 1.21
C ALA A 45 -7.74 -27.84 0.05
N VAL A 46 -7.06 -26.70 0.26
CA VAL A 46 -6.64 -25.80 -0.82
C VAL A 46 -5.12 -25.76 -1.02
N TYR A 47 -4.34 -26.06 -0.01
CA TYR A 47 -2.89 -26.15 -0.15
C TYR A 47 -2.46 -27.52 0.32
N GLY A 48 -2.09 -28.40 -0.62
CA GLY A 48 -1.35 -29.62 -0.28
C GLY A 48 -0.21 -29.24 0.66
N ALA A 49 0.14 -30.11 1.63
CA ALA A 49 1.10 -29.84 2.70
C ALA A 49 2.17 -28.84 2.28
N ALA A 50 1.89 -27.55 2.51
CA ALA A 50 2.74 -26.47 2.05
C ALA A 50 4.06 -26.62 2.79
N LYS A 51 5.12 -26.95 2.07
CA LYS A 51 6.48 -26.79 2.62
C LYS A 51 6.57 -25.34 3.02
N ASN A 52 7.04 -25.07 4.25
CA ASN A 52 7.29 -23.69 4.68
C ASN A 52 8.09 -22.98 3.59
N PRO A 53 7.65 -21.83 3.11
CA PRO A 53 8.37 -21.12 2.08
C PRO A 53 9.76 -20.74 2.61
N LYS A 54 10.76 -20.83 1.76
CA LYS A 54 12.11 -20.39 2.10
C LYS A 54 12.24 -18.88 1.96
N TYR A 55 11.53 -18.30 1.00
CA TYR A 55 11.50 -16.87 0.73
C TYR A 55 10.07 -16.42 0.54
N VAL A 56 9.76 -15.22 1.02
CA VAL A 56 8.48 -14.53 0.81
C VAL A 56 8.78 -13.12 0.31
N PHE A 57 8.20 -12.74 -0.81
CA PHE A 57 8.28 -11.40 -1.37
C PHE A 57 6.89 -10.79 -1.35
N LEU A 58 6.74 -9.65 -0.68
CA LEU A 58 5.53 -8.85 -0.66
C LEU A 58 5.76 -7.58 -1.49
N PHE A 59 5.05 -7.43 -2.60
CA PHE A 59 5.06 -6.24 -3.43
C PHE A 59 3.83 -5.40 -3.15
N ILE A 60 4.02 -4.13 -2.81
CA ILE A 60 2.95 -3.18 -2.50
C ILE A 60 3.00 -2.05 -3.54
N GLY A 61 1.95 -1.93 -4.34
CA GLY A 61 1.71 -0.77 -5.19
C GLY A 61 0.90 0.25 -4.41
N ASP A 62 1.57 1.23 -3.81
CA ASP A 62 0.91 2.26 -3.00
C ASP A 62 0.03 3.16 -3.87
N GLY A 63 -1.26 3.24 -3.52
CA GLY A 63 -2.28 3.91 -4.30
C GLY A 63 -2.61 3.24 -5.65
N MET A 64 -1.98 2.10 -5.96
CA MET A 64 -2.23 1.35 -7.19
C MET A 64 -3.54 0.58 -7.09
N SER A 65 -4.45 0.85 -8.01
CA SER A 65 -5.75 0.20 -8.11
C SER A 65 -6.01 -0.27 -9.55
N TYR A 66 -7.15 -0.85 -9.81
CA TYR A 66 -7.54 -1.32 -11.15
C TYR A 66 -7.36 -0.28 -12.27
N PRO A 67 -7.67 1.02 -12.08
CA PRO A 67 -7.43 2.02 -13.11
C PRO A 67 -5.97 2.15 -13.53
N GLN A 68 -5.02 2.13 -12.57
CA GLN A 68 -3.59 2.21 -12.86
C GLN A 68 -3.10 0.96 -13.59
N ILE A 69 -3.56 -0.22 -13.14
CA ILE A 69 -3.24 -1.51 -13.76
C ILE A 69 -3.75 -1.53 -15.20
N GLN A 70 -5.01 -1.16 -15.42
CA GLN A 70 -5.62 -1.13 -16.74
C GLN A 70 -4.92 -0.12 -17.65
N SER A 71 -4.68 1.11 -17.17
CA SER A 71 -4.03 2.15 -17.96
C SER A 71 -2.61 1.74 -18.38
N THR A 72 -1.86 1.07 -17.50
CA THR A 72 -0.53 0.55 -17.82
C THR A 72 -0.61 -0.55 -18.87
N SER A 73 -1.53 -1.47 -18.70
CA SER A 73 -1.78 -2.57 -19.64
C SER A 73 -2.14 -2.07 -21.04
N ASP A 74 -3.05 -1.09 -21.10
CA ASP A 74 -3.47 -0.45 -22.36
C ASP A 74 -2.32 0.33 -23.01
N TYR A 75 -1.56 1.07 -22.20
CA TYR A 75 -0.39 1.83 -22.68
C TYR A 75 0.67 0.91 -23.29
N LEU A 76 1.00 -0.17 -22.63
CA LEU A 76 1.98 -1.14 -23.11
C LEU A 76 1.49 -1.82 -24.40
N GLY A 77 0.21 -2.17 -24.48
CA GLY A 77 -0.41 -2.71 -25.71
C GLY A 77 -0.32 -1.71 -26.87
N ALA A 78 -0.63 -0.43 -26.61
CA ALA A 78 -0.54 0.62 -27.62
C ALA A 78 0.92 0.90 -28.07
N LEU A 79 1.90 0.74 -27.19
CA LEU A 79 3.32 0.88 -27.56
C LEU A 79 3.82 -0.23 -28.47
N GLN A 80 3.26 -1.44 -28.38
CA GLN A 80 3.63 -2.57 -29.21
C GLN A 80 2.97 -2.49 -30.60
N ASP A 81 1.84 -1.79 -30.70
CA ASP A 81 1.12 -1.62 -31.96
C ASP A 81 1.71 -0.44 -32.78
N ALA A 82 2.52 -0.78 -33.78
CA ALA A 82 3.17 0.21 -34.64
C ALA A 82 2.16 1.03 -35.47
N ASP A 83 1.06 0.42 -35.90
CA ASP A 83 0.02 1.06 -36.69
C ASP A 83 -0.78 2.05 -35.83
N TYR A 84 -1.09 1.67 -34.57
CA TYR A 84 -1.77 2.55 -33.64
C TYR A 84 -0.97 3.82 -33.33
N ARG A 85 0.35 3.70 -33.15
CA ARG A 85 1.21 4.86 -32.87
C ARG A 85 1.29 5.86 -34.05
N GLN A 86 1.07 5.40 -35.28
CA GLN A 86 1.11 6.22 -36.48
C GLN A 86 -0.26 6.76 -36.89
N ALA A 87 -1.33 6.11 -36.51
CA ALA A 87 -2.69 6.53 -36.82
C ALA A 87 -3.13 7.65 -35.87
N GLN A 88 -3.58 8.76 -36.42
CA GLN A 88 -4.32 9.77 -35.68
C GLN A 88 -5.77 9.28 -35.60
N PRO A 89 -6.30 8.92 -34.40
CA PRO A 89 -7.70 8.50 -34.28
C PRO A 89 -8.59 9.65 -34.74
N SER A 90 -9.43 9.41 -35.75
CA SER A 90 -10.47 10.35 -36.14
C SER A 90 -11.78 9.94 -35.47
N LEU A 91 -12.34 10.83 -34.67
CA LEU A 91 -13.66 10.65 -34.06
C LEU A 91 -14.79 10.75 -35.09
N ASP A 92 -14.50 11.38 -36.26
CA ASP A 92 -15.52 11.68 -37.25
C ASP A 92 -15.80 10.52 -38.22
N ASP A 93 -14.84 9.68 -38.48
CA ASP A 93 -14.95 8.59 -39.48
C ASP A 93 -14.82 7.19 -38.89
N ASN A 94 -14.57 7.07 -37.58
CA ASN A 94 -14.39 5.80 -36.91
C ASN A 94 -13.31 4.89 -37.55
N GLN A 95 -12.33 5.49 -38.24
CA GLN A 95 -11.25 4.84 -38.97
C GLN A 95 -9.96 4.79 -38.13
N GLY A 96 -10.08 4.57 -36.83
CA GLY A 96 -8.91 4.36 -35.96
C GLY A 96 -8.13 3.09 -36.34
N ALA A 97 -6.84 3.05 -36.04
CA ALA A 97 -6.08 1.82 -36.13
C ALA A 97 -6.66 0.74 -35.22
N LYS A 98 -6.65 -0.48 -35.71
CA LYS A 98 -7.07 -1.63 -34.94
C LYS A 98 -6.02 -1.92 -33.86
N LEU A 99 -6.43 -2.03 -32.62
CA LEU A 99 -5.59 -2.53 -31.53
C LEU A 99 -5.58 -4.05 -31.49
N ASP A 100 -4.44 -4.65 -31.23
CA ASP A 100 -4.32 -6.08 -30.97
C ASP A 100 -4.78 -6.44 -29.54
N GLY A 101 -4.76 -5.47 -28.65
CA GLY A 101 -5.25 -5.56 -27.28
C GLY A 101 -4.27 -4.99 -26.25
N PRO A 102 -4.65 -5.04 -24.99
CA PRO A 102 -3.78 -4.65 -23.88
C PRO A 102 -2.68 -5.67 -23.66
N GLU A 103 -1.55 -5.24 -23.12
CA GLU A 103 -0.49 -6.14 -22.64
C GLU A 103 -0.79 -6.58 -21.21
N TYR A 104 -0.73 -7.87 -20.94
CA TYR A 104 -0.95 -8.39 -19.60
C TYR A 104 0.30 -8.23 -18.72
N LEU A 105 0.15 -7.56 -17.59
CA LEU A 105 1.22 -7.40 -16.61
C LEU A 105 1.54 -8.74 -15.94
N ASN A 106 2.81 -8.97 -15.61
CA ASN A 106 3.30 -10.25 -15.10
C ASN A 106 2.50 -10.78 -13.91
N PHE A 107 2.16 -9.92 -12.96
CA PHE A 107 1.41 -10.32 -11.76
C PHE A 107 -0.07 -10.67 -12.04
N MET A 108 -0.63 -10.28 -13.19
CA MET A 108 -1.98 -10.67 -13.59
C MET A 108 -2.09 -12.16 -13.92
N ASN A 109 -0.95 -12.83 -14.12
CA ASN A 109 -0.88 -14.26 -14.43
C ASN A 109 -0.63 -15.12 -13.18
N PHE A 110 -0.68 -14.59 -11.97
CA PHE A 110 -0.54 -15.38 -10.75
C PHE A 110 -1.73 -16.32 -10.58
N GLU A 111 -1.48 -17.53 -10.08
CA GLU A 111 -2.50 -18.58 -9.91
C GLU A 111 -3.61 -18.18 -8.91
N ALA A 112 -3.29 -17.32 -7.94
CA ALA A 112 -4.22 -16.86 -6.93
C ALA A 112 -4.47 -15.36 -7.09
N ALA A 113 -5.73 -14.96 -7.09
CA ALA A 113 -6.16 -13.59 -7.12
C ALA A 113 -7.21 -13.35 -6.03
N GLY A 114 -7.24 -12.13 -5.51
CA GLY A 114 -8.21 -11.71 -4.51
C GLY A 114 -8.45 -10.21 -4.58
N SER A 115 -9.42 -9.74 -3.82
CA SER A 115 -9.69 -8.32 -3.67
C SER A 115 -9.83 -7.97 -2.19
N ALA A 116 -9.47 -6.75 -1.84
CA ALA A 116 -9.61 -6.21 -0.50
C ALA A 116 -10.34 -4.87 -0.55
N VAL A 117 -11.07 -4.58 0.51
CA VAL A 117 -11.65 -3.25 0.74
C VAL A 117 -10.72 -2.49 1.68
N THR A 118 -10.31 -1.30 1.25
CA THR A 118 -9.43 -0.44 2.04
C THR A 118 -10.25 0.62 2.77
N TYR A 119 -10.14 0.65 4.07
CA TYR A 119 -10.62 1.70 4.96
C TYR A 119 -9.84 1.59 6.28
N ASP A 120 -9.73 2.67 7.03
CA ASP A 120 -9.10 2.67 8.35
C ASP A 120 -10.10 2.90 9.48
N SER A 121 -9.62 3.10 10.71
CA SER A 121 -10.51 3.25 11.87
C SER A 121 -11.31 4.55 11.88
N ASN A 122 -10.95 5.55 11.07
CA ASN A 122 -11.64 6.85 11.04
C ASN A 122 -11.92 7.40 9.64
N SER A 123 -11.60 6.66 8.57
CA SER A 123 -11.79 7.13 7.21
C SER A 123 -12.12 6.01 6.22
N PHE A 124 -13.04 6.29 5.27
CA PHE A 124 -13.26 5.44 4.11
C PHE A 124 -12.22 5.68 3.00
N ALA A 125 -11.46 6.76 3.08
CA ALA A 125 -10.35 7.06 2.20
C ALA A 125 -9.06 7.08 3.05
N PRO A 126 -8.49 5.90 3.35
CA PRO A 126 -7.36 5.75 4.24
C PRO A 126 -6.07 6.27 3.59
N ASP A 127 -5.07 6.48 4.41
CA ASP A 127 -3.73 6.81 3.95
C ASP A 127 -2.79 5.59 3.94
N SER A 128 -1.55 5.79 3.46
CA SER A 128 -0.54 4.73 3.40
C SER A 128 -0.15 4.18 4.78
N ALA A 129 -0.14 5.02 5.83
CA ALA A 129 0.24 4.62 7.18
C ALA A 129 -0.75 3.59 7.75
N SER A 130 -2.04 3.91 7.71
CA SER A 130 -3.11 3.06 8.25
C SER A 130 -3.31 1.78 7.43
N THR A 131 -3.18 1.85 6.10
CA THR A 131 -3.32 0.68 5.25
C THR A 131 -2.11 -0.25 5.33
N ALA A 132 -0.89 0.28 5.36
CA ALA A 132 0.31 -0.54 5.56
C ALA A 132 0.33 -1.16 6.96
N THR A 133 -0.12 -0.45 8.00
CA THR A 133 -0.36 -1.02 9.34
C THR A 133 -1.29 -2.22 9.26
N SER A 134 -2.40 -2.11 8.51
CA SER A 134 -3.34 -3.23 8.37
C SER A 134 -2.70 -4.45 7.69
N ILE A 135 -1.83 -4.23 6.69
CA ILE A 135 -1.08 -5.30 6.01
C ILE A 135 -0.05 -5.93 6.96
N ALA A 136 0.72 -5.10 7.66
CA ALA A 136 1.83 -5.55 8.49
C ALA A 136 1.39 -6.22 9.80
N THR A 137 0.27 -5.81 10.37
CA THR A 137 -0.15 -6.24 11.72
C THR A 137 -1.47 -7.00 11.78
N GLY A 138 -2.32 -6.84 10.76
CA GLY A 138 -3.70 -7.34 10.77
C GLY A 138 -4.68 -6.47 11.57
N TYR A 139 -4.24 -5.31 12.09
CA TYR A 139 -5.08 -4.38 12.83
C TYR A 139 -5.31 -3.09 12.04
N LYS A 140 -6.43 -2.43 12.32
CA LYS A 140 -6.71 -1.08 11.83
C LYS A 140 -6.27 -0.04 12.85
N THR A 141 -5.89 1.13 12.34
CA THR A 141 -5.54 2.32 13.14
C THR A 141 -6.11 3.57 12.48
N TYR A 142 -5.87 4.73 13.04
CA TYR A 142 -6.26 6.01 12.44
C TYR A 142 -5.36 6.37 11.27
N SER A 143 -5.90 7.13 10.32
CA SER A 143 -5.11 7.77 9.27
C SER A 143 -3.92 8.50 9.87
N GLY A 144 -2.74 8.28 9.29
CA GLY A 144 -1.50 8.87 9.74
C GLY A 144 -0.75 8.13 10.83
N SER A 145 -1.33 7.11 11.46
CA SER A 145 -0.68 6.33 12.51
C SER A 145 -0.03 5.06 11.96
N ILE A 146 1.11 4.67 12.51
CA ILE A 146 1.90 3.50 12.12
C ILE A 146 1.96 2.52 13.28
N ASN A 147 1.38 1.33 13.12
CA ASN A 147 1.44 0.19 14.03
C ASN A 147 1.13 0.51 15.51
N VAL A 148 0.25 1.45 15.74
CA VAL A 148 -0.27 1.78 17.08
C VAL A 148 -1.80 1.78 17.07
N ASP A 149 -2.40 1.63 18.24
CA ASP A 149 -3.85 1.75 18.40
C ASP A 149 -4.32 3.22 18.23
N GLU A 150 -5.62 3.42 18.24
CA GLU A 150 -6.24 4.74 18.08
C GLU A 150 -5.85 5.76 19.17
N THR A 151 -5.26 5.29 20.26
CA THR A 151 -4.76 6.15 21.35
C THR A 151 -3.27 6.44 21.24
N GLY A 152 -2.57 5.76 20.34
CA GLY A 152 -1.10 5.81 20.20
C GLY A 152 -0.35 5.13 21.35
N SER A 153 -1.04 4.42 22.24
CA SER A 153 -0.43 3.86 23.44
C SER A 153 -0.06 2.39 23.33
N LYS A 154 -0.77 1.64 22.49
CA LYS A 154 -0.50 0.21 22.25
C LYS A 154 0.19 0.05 20.92
N LYS A 155 1.39 -0.51 20.93
CA LYS A 155 2.11 -0.93 19.75
C LYS A 155 1.59 -2.29 19.25
N TYR A 156 1.45 -2.43 17.93
CA TYR A 156 1.08 -3.68 17.27
C TYR A 156 2.33 -4.31 16.66
N GLU A 157 2.69 -5.48 17.13
CA GLU A 157 3.79 -6.26 16.57
C GLU A 157 3.51 -6.62 15.11
N THR A 158 4.47 -6.35 14.22
CA THR A 158 4.37 -6.60 12.79
C THR A 158 4.67 -8.06 12.45
N ILE A 159 4.24 -8.50 11.26
CA ILE A 159 4.60 -9.83 10.76
C ILE A 159 6.11 -9.96 10.53
N ALA A 160 6.80 -8.89 10.16
CA ALA A 160 8.24 -8.89 9.95
C ALA A 160 8.98 -9.11 11.28
N GLU A 161 8.61 -8.41 12.34
CA GLU A 161 9.14 -8.62 13.69
C GLU A 161 8.89 -10.05 14.18
N LYS A 162 7.66 -10.56 14.04
CA LYS A 162 7.32 -11.94 14.40
C LYS A 162 8.16 -12.98 13.68
N LEU A 163 8.35 -12.81 12.37
CA LEU A 163 9.15 -13.75 11.59
C LEU A 163 10.62 -13.71 12.01
N LYS A 164 11.15 -12.52 12.27
CA LYS A 164 12.50 -12.36 12.78
C LYS A 164 12.67 -13.02 14.15
N GLU A 165 11.87 -12.62 15.12
CA GLU A 165 11.99 -13.08 16.51
C GLU A 165 11.66 -14.58 16.68
N GLN A 166 10.56 -15.04 16.07
CA GLN A 166 10.04 -16.39 16.32
C GLN A 166 10.59 -17.44 15.37
N LYS A 167 11.09 -17.04 14.19
CA LYS A 167 11.55 -17.95 13.14
C LYS A 167 12.99 -17.71 12.70
N GLY A 168 13.63 -16.63 13.15
CA GLY A 168 14.99 -16.29 12.74
C GLY A 168 15.12 -15.96 11.26
N TRP A 169 14.06 -15.38 10.68
CA TRP A 169 14.10 -14.93 9.29
C TRP A 169 14.92 -13.65 9.17
N GLU A 170 15.64 -13.55 8.08
CA GLU A 170 16.24 -12.28 7.66
C GLU A 170 15.16 -11.43 6.97
N ILE A 171 15.12 -10.16 7.31
CA ILE A 171 14.10 -9.22 6.84
C ILE A 171 14.75 -8.15 5.97
N GLY A 172 14.18 -7.94 4.79
CA GLY A 172 14.54 -6.85 3.89
C GLY A 172 13.33 -5.94 3.64
N VAL A 173 13.56 -4.64 3.66
CA VAL A 173 12.57 -3.60 3.33
C VAL A 173 13.11 -2.76 2.19
N ILE A 174 12.38 -2.73 1.09
CA ILE A 174 12.76 -1.99 -0.13
C ILE A 174 11.63 -1.02 -0.49
N SER A 175 11.97 0.20 -0.84
CA SER A 175 10.96 1.21 -1.22
C SER A 175 11.49 2.17 -2.27
N SER A 176 10.67 2.56 -3.22
CA SER A 176 10.99 3.63 -4.16
C SER A 176 10.90 5.04 -3.55
N VAL A 177 10.27 5.17 -2.38
CA VAL A 177 10.25 6.40 -1.59
C VAL A 177 11.28 6.32 -0.45
N ASN A 178 11.29 7.31 0.42
CA ASN A 178 12.18 7.34 1.58
C ASN A 178 11.95 6.12 2.47
N LEU A 179 13.04 5.58 3.02
CA LEU A 179 12.96 4.40 3.87
C LEU A 179 12.16 4.63 5.16
N ASN A 180 12.15 5.86 5.67
CA ASN A 180 11.33 6.26 6.84
C ASN A 180 9.97 6.86 6.45
N HIS A 181 9.51 6.66 5.21
CA HIS A 181 8.13 6.94 4.80
C HIS A 181 7.17 5.89 5.38
N ALA A 182 5.87 6.23 5.47
CA ALA A 182 4.87 5.44 6.18
C ALA A 182 4.76 3.98 5.71
N THR A 183 4.78 3.71 4.40
CA THR A 183 4.58 2.36 3.86
C THR A 183 5.71 1.40 4.23
N PRO A 184 7.00 1.70 4.01
CA PRO A 184 8.08 0.86 4.50
C PRO A 184 8.16 0.85 6.02
N ALA A 185 7.93 1.99 6.69
CA ALA A 185 7.96 2.12 8.15
C ALA A 185 6.96 1.18 8.86
N ALA A 186 5.82 0.89 8.26
CA ALA A 186 4.83 -0.01 8.84
C ALA A 186 5.32 -1.46 9.03
N PHE A 187 6.50 -1.82 8.56
CA PHE A 187 7.08 -3.14 8.80
C PHE A 187 8.06 -3.17 9.97
N TYR A 188 8.49 -1.99 10.51
CA TYR A 188 9.50 -1.92 11.57
C TYR A 188 9.28 -0.81 12.61
N ALA A 189 8.38 0.16 12.38
CA ALA A 189 8.21 1.32 13.24
C ALA A 189 6.81 1.39 13.87
N HIS A 190 6.70 2.13 14.99
CA HIS A 190 5.49 2.24 15.81
C HIS A 190 5.32 3.68 16.29
N GLN A 191 4.78 4.53 15.43
CA GLN A 191 4.63 5.95 15.68
C GLN A 191 3.18 6.41 15.57
N ALA A 192 2.76 7.32 16.47
CA ALA A 192 1.45 7.93 16.42
C ALA A 192 1.25 8.83 15.19
N SER A 193 2.35 9.29 14.59
CA SER A 193 2.33 10.12 13.39
C SER A 193 3.35 9.63 12.37
N ARG A 194 2.91 9.48 11.13
CA ARG A 194 3.78 9.19 9.98
C ARG A 194 4.78 10.30 9.65
N ASN A 195 4.61 11.48 10.26
CA ASN A 195 5.49 12.62 10.07
C ASN A 195 6.64 12.68 11.10
N ASP A 196 6.68 11.74 12.04
CA ASP A 196 7.75 11.63 13.03
C ASP A 196 8.97 10.92 12.40
N TYR A 197 9.43 11.48 11.26
CA TYR A 197 10.43 10.86 10.39
C TYR A 197 11.73 10.50 11.12
N TYR A 198 12.17 11.35 12.05
CA TYR A 198 13.39 11.08 12.78
C TYR A 198 13.24 9.88 13.72
N ASP A 199 12.14 9.82 14.47
CA ASP A 199 11.85 8.69 15.37
C ASP A 199 11.61 7.39 14.60
N ILE A 200 10.95 7.45 13.44
CA ILE A 200 10.82 6.32 12.51
C ILE A 200 12.21 5.85 12.05
N GLY A 201 13.12 6.78 11.74
CA GLY A 201 14.49 6.45 11.36
C GLY A 201 15.30 5.82 12.49
N LEU A 202 15.08 6.21 13.74
CA LEU A 202 15.66 5.53 14.91
C LEU A 202 15.13 4.10 15.04
N GLU A 203 13.81 3.89 14.86
CA GLU A 203 13.22 2.55 14.90
C GLU A 203 13.68 1.66 13.73
N LEU A 204 14.02 2.24 12.55
CA LEU A 204 14.69 1.50 11.47
C LEU A 204 16.02 0.90 11.97
N ILE A 205 16.84 1.71 12.61
CA ILE A 205 18.14 1.29 13.14
C ILE A 205 17.97 0.24 14.23
N ASP A 206 17.02 0.45 15.14
CA ASP A 206 16.77 -0.43 16.29
C ASP A 206 16.09 -1.76 15.87
N SER A 207 15.46 -1.82 14.69
CA SER A 207 14.80 -3.03 14.18
C SER A 207 15.74 -4.21 14.02
N GLY A 208 17.01 -3.92 13.76
CA GLY A 208 18.03 -4.92 13.47
C GLY A 208 17.70 -5.75 12.22
N PHE A 209 16.85 -5.24 11.30
CA PHE A 209 16.60 -5.91 10.03
C PHE A 209 17.85 -5.88 9.15
N GLU A 210 18.03 -6.90 8.33
CA GLU A 210 19.29 -7.13 7.65
C GLU A 210 19.47 -6.26 6.39
N TYR A 211 18.36 -5.83 5.78
CA TYR A 211 18.45 -5.17 4.48
C TYR A 211 17.44 -4.04 4.33
N PHE A 212 17.95 -2.85 4.06
CA PHE A 212 17.14 -1.71 3.65
C PHE A 212 17.68 -1.16 2.34
N ALA A 213 16.80 -0.87 1.37
CA ALA A 213 17.22 -0.26 0.12
C ALA A 213 16.13 0.65 -0.45
N GLY A 214 16.54 1.76 -1.04
CA GLY A 214 15.59 2.65 -1.71
C GLY A 214 15.98 4.11 -1.67
N GLY A 215 14.98 4.96 -1.45
CA GLY A 215 15.17 6.40 -1.26
C GLY A 215 15.89 6.71 0.05
N GLY A 216 16.29 7.97 0.22
CA GLY A 216 16.98 8.45 1.41
C GLY A 216 16.13 8.43 2.68
N LEU A 217 16.64 9.06 3.73
CA LEU A 217 15.90 9.30 4.96
C LEU A 217 15.45 10.76 5.01
N LEU A 218 14.15 10.99 5.20
CA LEU A 218 13.61 12.33 5.45
C LEU A 218 14.06 12.80 6.82
N LYS A 219 14.48 14.09 6.87
CA LYS A 219 14.91 14.76 8.10
C LYS A 219 15.93 13.94 8.90
N PRO A 220 17.03 13.50 8.30
CA PRO A 220 17.98 12.60 8.96
C PRO A 220 18.67 13.21 10.19
N THR A 221 18.63 14.53 10.35
CA THR A 221 19.14 15.27 11.51
C THR A 221 18.04 15.93 12.34
N GLY A 222 16.81 15.41 12.26
CA GLY A 222 15.64 15.98 12.93
C GLY A 222 14.98 17.10 12.13
N ALA A 223 13.82 17.55 12.61
CA ALA A 223 13.03 18.58 11.92
C ALA A 223 13.78 19.93 11.84
N GLU A 224 14.53 20.28 12.87
CA GLU A 224 15.29 21.51 13.01
C GLU A 224 16.79 21.33 12.66
N GLY A 225 17.22 20.12 12.28
CA GLY A 225 18.61 19.82 11.96
C GLY A 225 19.54 19.78 13.19
N ASP A 226 19.00 19.57 14.38
CA ASP A 226 19.69 19.63 15.67
C ASP A 226 19.92 18.26 16.31
N GLN A 227 19.46 17.20 15.65
CA GLN A 227 19.63 15.81 16.09
C GLN A 227 20.88 15.17 15.46
N ALA A 228 21.34 14.08 16.05
CA ALA A 228 22.41 13.27 15.46
C ALA A 228 21.99 12.72 14.10
N ASP A 229 22.90 12.68 13.14
CA ASP A 229 22.63 12.18 11.81
C ASP A 229 22.28 10.68 11.83
N LEU A 230 21.11 10.30 11.27
CA LEU A 230 20.62 8.92 11.25
C LEU A 230 21.55 7.98 10.50
N TYR A 231 22.21 8.42 9.43
CA TYR A 231 23.16 7.59 8.72
C TYR A 231 24.38 7.26 9.58
N ALA A 232 24.90 8.25 10.27
CA ALA A 232 26.00 8.04 11.23
C ALA A 232 25.58 7.16 12.41
N LEU A 233 24.33 7.25 12.86
CA LEU A 233 23.79 6.37 13.89
C LEU A 233 23.63 4.94 13.38
N ALA A 234 23.20 4.73 12.13
CA ALA A 234 23.12 3.42 11.50
C ALA A 234 24.50 2.77 11.38
N GLU A 235 25.51 3.49 10.91
CA GLU A 235 26.90 3.01 10.86
C GLU A 235 27.41 2.62 12.25
N LYS A 236 27.16 3.43 13.26
CA LYS A 236 27.51 3.14 14.65
C LYS A 236 26.82 1.91 15.20
N ALA A 237 25.60 1.62 14.75
CA ALA A 237 24.85 0.43 15.10
C ALA A 237 25.30 -0.82 14.33
N GLY A 238 26.22 -0.67 13.37
CA GLY A 238 26.82 -1.78 12.62
C GLY A 238 26.24 -1.98 11.21
N TYR A 239 25.39 -1.06 10.73
CA TYR A 239 24.95 -1.08 9.35
C TYR A 239 26.04 -0.60 8.39
N HIS A 240 26.16 -1.24 7.26
CA HIS A 240 26.89 -0.71 6.11
C HIS A 240 25.98 0.27 5.36
N VAL A 241 26.28 1.56 5.42
CA VAL A 241 25.56 2.56 4.64
C VAL A 241 26.31 2.75 3.32
N VAL A 242 25.70 2.34 2.21
CA VAL A 242 26.31 2.38 0.87
C VAL A 242 25.41 3.15 -0.10
N LYS A 243 26.04 3.82 -1.06
CA LYS A 243 25.35 4.71 -1.99
C LYS A 243 25.52 4.32 -3.46
N THR A 244 26.44 3.43 -3.75
CA THR A 244 26.72 2.98 -5.12
C THR A 244 26.58 1.47 -5.23
N GLN A 245 26.27 0.99 -6.41
CA GLN A 245 26.23 -0.45 -6.70
C GLN A 245 27.59 -1.10 -6.40
N ALA A 246 28.67 -0.45 -6.75
CA ALA A 246 30.02 -0.97 -6.53
C ALA A 246 30.33 -1.16 -5.03
N GLU A 247 29.85 -0.28 -4.17
CA GLU A 247 29.97 -0.43 -2.71
C GLU A 247 29.10 -1.57 -2.21
N ALA A 248 27.83 -1.66 -2.67
CA ALA A 248 26.89 -2.70 -2.27
C ALA A 248 27.40 -4.10 -2.62
N GLU A 249 28.03 -4.29 -3.79
CA GLU A 249 28.63 -5.55 -4.22
C GLU A 249 29.81 -5.99 -3.35
N GLN A 250 30.42 -5.07 -2.61
CA GLN A 250 31.54 -5.36 -1.70
C GLN A 250 31.09 -5.73 -0.29
N VAL A 251 29.83 -5.52 0.07
CA VAL A 251 29.29 -5.88 1.37
C VAL A 251 29.20 -7.42 1.46
N THR A 252 29.98 -8.01 2.34
CA THR A 252 30.08 -9.48 2.47
C THR A 252 29.41 -10.02 3.73
N GLY A 253 28.61 -9.22 4.40
CA GLY A 253 27.88 -9.62 5.61
C GLY A 253 27.57 -8.44 6.51
N GLY A 254 26.69 -8.67 7.49
CA GLY A 254 26.14 -7.62 8.35
C GLY A 254 24.92 -6.93 7.72
N PRO A 255 24.21 -6.12 8.50
CA PRO A 255 23.06 -5.38 8.00
C PRO A 255 23.51 -4.24 7.08
N VAL A 256 22.69 -3.92 6.08
CA VAL A 256 23.02 -2.92 5.05
C VAL A 256 21.86 -1.95 4.83
N VAL A 257 22.21 -0.68 4.62
CA VAL A 257 21.31 0.37 4.13
C VAL A 257 21.86 0.87 2.80
N ILE A 258 21.12 0.66 1.72
CA ILE A 258 21.51 1.01 0.36
C ILE A 258 20.65 2.18 -0.10
N ILE A 259 21.28 3.29 -0.42
CA ILE A 259 20.61 4.49 -0.91
C ILE A 259 21.31 4.95 -2.17
N ASP A 260 20.53 5.16 -3.24
CA ASP A 260 21.08 5.71 -4.46
C ASP A 260 21.70 7.10 -4.20
N GLU A 261 22.87 7.36 -4.74
CA GLU A 261 23.49 8.69 -4.67
C GLU A 261 22.75 9.73 -5.52
N HIS A 262 21.97 9.29 -6.50
CA HIS A 262 21.18 10.10 -7.41
C HIS A 262 19.69 10.03 -7.06
N LEU A 263 19.29 10.74 -6.02
CA LEU A 263 17.90 10.81 -5.60
C LEU A 263 17.15 11.90 -6.36
N ALA A 264 15.86 11.64 -6.61
CA ALA A 264 14.92 12.62 -7.14
C ALA A 264 14.43 13.58 -6.02
N ASP A 265 13.45 14.40 -6.34
CA ASP A 265 12.84 15.33 -5.39
C ASP A 265 12.38 14.59 -4.12
N SER A 266 12.56 15.24 -2.98
CA SER A 266 12.21 14.69 -1.66
C SER A 266 12.96 13.42 -1.28
N ASP A 267 14.19 13.27 -1.77
CA ASP A 267 15.07 12.12 -1.50
C ASP A 267 14.42 10.76 -1.83
N ALA A 268 13.52 10.72 -2.81
CA ALA A 268 12.95 9.49 -3.36
C ALA A 268 13.81 8.96 -4.51
N MET A 269 13.65 7.69 -4.87
CA MET A 269 14.25 7.15 -6.08
C MET A 269 13.63 7.78 -7.33
N ALA A 270 14.42 7.97 -8.37
CA ALA A 270 13.93 8.44 -9.65
C ALA A 270 12.93 7.45 -10.27
N TYR A 271 11.97 7.98 -11.04
CA TYR A 271 11.10 7.13 -11.85
C TYR A 271 11.91 6.39 -12.91
N GLU A 272 11.48 5.20 -13.28
CA GLU A 272 12.15 4.39 -14.31
C GLU A 272 12.37 5.14 -15.62
N ILE A 273 11.43 5.99 -16.02
CA ILE A 273 11.51 6.81 -17.24
C ILE A 273 12.59 7.90 -17.17
N ASP A 274 12.97 8.30 -15.95
CA ASP A 274 13.95 9.38 -15.71
C ASP A 274 15.32 8.83 -15.28
N ARG A 275 15.45 7.51 -15.16
CA ARG A 275 16.71 6.88 -14.76
C ARG A 275 17.73 6.94 -15.86
N THR A 276 18.97 7.16 -15.46
CA THR A 276 20.18 7.05 -16.28
C THR A 276 20.94 5.76 -15.95
N ASP A 277 21.89 5.38 -16.77
CA ASP A 277 22.63 4.10 -16.62
C ASP A 277 23.46 4.01 -15.33
N ASP A 278 23.67 5.11 -14.64
CA ASP A 278 24.40 5.23 -13.37
C ASP A 278 23.49 5.23 -12.13
N MET A 279 22.17 5.14 -12.31
CA MET A 279 21.17 5.03 -11.24
C MET A 279 20.78 3.57 -11.00
N TRP A 280 20.33 3.27 -9.78
CA TRP A 280 19.87 1.93 -9.38
C TRP A 280 18.53 1.54 -10.02
#